data_0484dd9b9cad2c5def425e6fd6da3765
#
_entry.id   0484dd9b9cad2c5def425e6fd6da3765
#
_cell.length_a   1.000
_cell.length_b   1.000
_cell.length_c   1.000
_cell.angle_alpha   90.00
_cell.angle_beta   90.00
_cell.angle_gamma   90.00
#
_symmetry.space_group_name_H-M   'P 1'
#
loop_
_entity.id
_entity.type
_entity.pdbx_description
1 polymer ?
#
loop_
_entity_poly.entity_id
_entity_poly.type
_entity_poly.pdbx_seq_one_letter_code
_entity_poly.pdbx_strand_id
1 'polypeptide(L)'
;MRIADYSVTKAVLERHGFTFKKSFGQNFLTDTNILQKIVDTAEINDQVNVIEIGPGIGALTEFLAERAAQVMAFEIDHRLVPILADTLRDFDNVTVVNEDILKVDLAQHIQNFKNPELPIKVVANLPYYITTPILMHLIESGIPFSEFVVMMQKEVADRISAQPNTKAYGSLSIAVQYYMTAKVAFIVPRTVFVPAPNVDSAILKMVRRPEPAVAVEDENFFFKVSKVSFTHRRKTLWNNLTGYFGKTEEIKDKLTKALDQAGLSPSVRGEALSLEEFASLADALKGQGL
;
A
#
# COMPACT_ATOMS: atom_id res chain seq x y z
N MET A 1 -11.03 -16.96 24.08
CA MET A 1 -9.65 -16.47 24.20
C MET A 1 -9.16 -16.23 22.78
N ARG A 2 -8.67 -15.03 22.47
CA ARG A 2 -8.31 -14.61 21.08
C ARG A 2 -6.89 -15.03 20.74
N ILE A 3 -6.61 -15.27 19.46
CA ILE A 3 -5.25 -15.55 18.97
C ILE A 3 -4.29 -14.42 19.35
N ALA A 4 -4.76 -13.16 19.31
CA ALA A 4 -4.00 -11.97 19.67
C ALA A 4 -3.74 -11.80 21.16
N ASP A 5 -4.42 -12.52 22.04
CA ASP A 5 -4.10 -12.46 23.47
C ASP A 5 -2.65 -12.89 23.68
N TYR A 6 -1.86 -12.07 24.37
CA TYR A 6 -0.41 -12.30 24.53
C TYR A 6 -0.07 -13.72 25.01
N SER A 7 -0.82 -14.24 25.98
CA SER A 7 -0.64 -15.59 26.51
C SER A 7 -0.93 -16.66 25.44
N VAL A 8 -1.94 -16.45 24.59
CA VAL A 8 -2.29 -17.37 23.50
C VAL A 8 -1.24 -17.32 22.40
N THR A 9 -0.87 -16.11 21.96
CA THR A 9 0.23 -15.91 20.99
C THR A 9 1.48 -16.63 21.44
N LYS A 10 1.91 -16.44 22.68
CA LYS A 10 3.09 -17.09 23.25
C LYS A 10 2.96 -18.62 23.24
N ALA A 11 1.84 -19.14 23.74
CA ALA A 11 1.59 -20.58 23.81
C ALA A 11 1.56 -21.24 22.42
N VAL A 12 0.99 -20.56 21.41
CA VAL A 12 0.97 -21.04 20.02
C VAL A 12 2.39 -21.11 19.45
N LEU A 13 3.17 -20.05 19.61
CA LEU A 13 4.55 -19.99 19.13
C LEU A 13 5.43 -21.06 19.79
N GLU A 14 5.32 -21.25 21.12
CA GLU A 14 6.03 -22.28 21.87
C GLU A 14 5.65 -23.69 21.44
N ARG A 15 4.34 -23.97 21.28
CA ARG A 15 3.83 -25.28 20.84
C ARG A 15 4.40 -25.71 19.50
N HIS A 16 4.52 -24.75 18.56
CA HIS A 16 5.04 -25.00 17.23
C HIS A 16 6.56 -24.81 17.10
N GLY A 17 7.27 -24.49 18.20
CA GLY A 17 8.71 -24.24 18.17
C GLY A 17 9.10 -23.10 17.23
N PHE A 18 8.23 -22.09 17.08
CA PHE A 18 8.44 -21.02 16.10
C PHE A 18 9.49 -20.03 16.58
N THR A 19 10.41 -19.69 15.68
CA THR A 19 11.43 -18.67 15.89
C THR A 19 11.32 -17.57 14.85
N PHE A 20 11.38 -16.31 15.30
CA PHE A 20 11.27 -15.15 14.43
C PHE A 20 12.44 -15.06 13.45
N LYS A 21 12.13 -14.80 12.19
CA LYS A 21 13.15 -14.48 11.17
C LYS A 21 13.10 -12.97 10.89
N LYS A 22 14.22 -12.28 11.13
CA LYS A 22 14.36 -10.84 10.83
C LYS A 22 14.13 -10.51 9.35
N SER A 23 14.48 -11.44 8.45
CA SER A 23 14.30 -11.28 7.00
C SER A 23 12.84 -11.16 6.57
N PHE A 24 11.88 -11.62 7.36
CA PHE A 24 10.45 -11.50 7.08
C PHE A 24 9.78 -10.32 7.81
N GLY A 25 10.54 -9.57 8.62
CA GLY A 25 10.00 -8.41 9.33
C GLY A 25 8.80 -8.74 10.23
N GLN A 26 8.80 -9.93 10.85
CA GLN A 26 7.68 -10.46 11.63
C GLN A 26 7.51 -9.71 12.95
N ASN A 27 6.42 -8.96 13.06
CA ASN A 27 5.97 -8.29 14.28
C ASN A 27 4.47 -8.62 14.45
N PHE A 28 4.15 -9.45 15.42
CA PHE A 28 2.78 -9.90 15.65
C PHE A 28 2.03 -8.92 16.54
N LEU A 29 0.88 -8.46 16.08
CA LEU A 29 0.00 -7.57 16.84
C LEU A 29 -0.73 -8.37 17.93
N THR A 30 -0.61 -7.90 19.17
CA THR A 30 -1.17 -8.56 20.36
C THR A 30 -2.21 -7.72 21.11
N ASP A 31 -2.88 -6.80 20.41
CA ASP A 31 -3.92 -5.95 20.95
C ASP A 31 -5.26 -6.17 20.22
N THR A 32 -6.20 -6.79 20.91
CA THR A 32 -7.52 -7.13 20.37
C THR A 32 -8.37 -5.90 20.04
N ASN A 33 -8.21 -4.80 20.78
CA ASN A 33 -8.95 -3.56 20.53
C ASN A 33 -8.49 -2.91 19.22
N ILE A 34 -7.18 -2.96 18.95
CA ILE A 34 -6.63 -2.46 17.67
C ILE A 34 -7.12 -3.31 16.50
N LEU A 35 -7.09 -4.65 16.62
CA LEU A 35 -7.60 -5.55 15.59
C LEU A 35 -9.08 -5.30 15.29
N GLN A 36 -9.89 -5.15 16.34
CA GLN A 36 -11.30 -4.79 16.20
C GLN A 36 -11.47 -3.47 15.45
N LYS A 37 -10.69 -2.45 15.83
CA LYS A 37 -10.74 -1.13 15.19
C LYS A 37 -10.31 -1.16 13.73
N ILE A 38 -9.37 -2.03 13.35
CA ILE A 38 -8.98 -2.25 11.95
C ILE A 38 -10.17 -2.77 11.14
N VAL A 39 -10.82 -3.81 11.64
CA VAL A 39 -11.96 -4.46 10.95
C VAL A 39 -13.17 -3.52 10.88
N ASP A 40 -13.41 -2.72 11.93
CA ASP A 40 -14.43 -1.66 11.91
C ASP A 40 -14.12 -0.56 10.91
N THR A 41 -12.85 -0.13 10.82
CA THR A 41 -12.39 0.88 9.84
C THR A 41 -12.58 0.39 8.40
N ALA A 42 -12.37 -0.92 8.16
CA ALA A 42 -12.58 -1.56 6.86
C ALA A 42 -14.06 -1.88 6.58
N GLU A 43 -14.95 -1.69 7.54
CA GLU A 43 -16.40 -1.96 7.38
C GLU A 43 -16.66 -3.36 6.83
N ILE A 44 -15.95 -4.36 7.40
CA ILE A 44 -16.06 -5.75 6.97
C ILE A 44 -17.41 -6.33 7.41
N ASN A 45 -18.08 -6.98 6.46
CA ASN A 45 -19.36 -7.67 6.65
C ASN A 45 -19.47 -8.88 5.69
N ASP A 46 -20.55 -9.63 5.78
CA ASP A 46 -20.81 -10.85 5.00
C ASP A 46 -21.06 -10.62 3.49
N GLN A 47 -21.04 -9.38 3.03
CA GLN A 47 -21.12 -9.01 1.61
C GLN A 47 -19.77 -8.58 1.04
N VAL A 48 -18.66 -8.90 1.71
CA VAL A 48 -17.30 -8.50 1.29
C VAL A 48 -16.37 -9.70 1.35
N ASN A 49 -15.61 -9.92 0.28
CA ASN A 49 -14.44 -10.79 0.28
C ASN A 49 -13.21 -10.01 0.73
N VAL A 50 -12.34 -10.67 1.46
CA VAL A 50 -11.11 -10.05 1.97
C VAL A 50 -9.89 -10.79 1.44
N ILE A 51 -8.89 -10.03 0.99
CA ILE A 51 -7.52 -10.50 0.80
C ILE A 51 -6.68 -9.95 1.94
N GLU A 52 -6.01 -10.86 2.64
CA GLU A 52 -5.04 -10.55 3.68
C GLU A 52 -3.64 -10.95 3.22
N ILE A 53 -2.65 -10.09 3.42
CA ILE A 53 -1.25 -10.36 3.10
C ILE A 53 -0.46 -10.45 4.41
N GLY A 54 0.24 -11.57 4.60
CA GLY A 54 1.02 -11.83 5.79
C GLY A 54 0.17 -12.01 7.04
N PRO A 55 -0.72 -13.03 7.09
CA PRO A 55 -1.60 -13.28 8.23
C PRO A 55 -0.83 -13.62 9.52
N GLY A 56 0.46 -13.96 9.42
CA GLY A 56 1.26 -14.34 10.57
C GLY A 56 0.70 -15.60 11.24
N ILE A 57 0.32 -15.49 12.50
CA ILE A 57 -0.33 -16.59 13.24
C ILE A 57 -1.87 -16.54 13.17
N GLY A 58 -2.45 -15.63 12.38
CA GLY A 58 -3.89 -15.53 12.17
C GLY A 58 -4.63 -14.55 13.10
N ALA A 59 -3.93 -13.67 13.80
CA ALA A 59 -4.55 -12.75 14.76
C ALA A 59 -5.55 -11.78 14.11
N LEU A 60 -5.19 -11.17 12.99
CA LEU A 60 -6.12 -10.32 12.21
C LEU A 60 -7.11 -11.18 11.43
N THR A 61 -6.66 -12.31 10.90
CA THR A 61 -7.49 -13.25 10.13
C THR A 61 -8.71 -13.73 10.92
N GLU A 62 -8.55 -14.02 12.22
CA GLU A 62 -9.64 -14.39 13.13
C GLU A 62 -10.77 -13.34 13.11
N PHE A 63 -10.42 -12.07 13.29
CA PHE A 63 -11.40 -10.96 13.29
C PHE A 63 -12.06 -10.74 11.92
N LEU A 64 -11.29 -10.91 10.83
CA LEU A 64 -11.79 -10.81 9.47
C LEU A 64 -12.78 -11.96 9.17
N ALA A 65 -12.42 -13.19 9.54
CA ALA A 65 -13.21 -14.39 9.29
C ALA A 65 -14.56 -14.38 10.01
N GLU A 66 -14.64 -13.76 11.19
CA GLU A 66 -15.91 -13.62 11.93
C GLU A 66 -16.94 -12.76 11.20
N ARG A 67 -16.54 -11.92 10.24
CA ARG A 67 -17.42 -10.95 9.60
C ARG A 67 -17.49 -11.05 8.08
N ALA A 68 -16.37 -11.35 7.42
CA ALA A 68 -16.27 -11.38 5.97
C ALA A 68 -17.06 -12.56 5.37
N ALA A 69 -17.50 -12.42 4.13
CA ALA A 69 -18.01 -13.55 3.34
C ALA A 69 -16.94 -14.63 3.23
N GLN A 70 -15.74 -14.26 2.80
CA GLN A 70 -14.57 -15.13 2.78
C GLN A 70 -13.29 -14.30 3.00
N VAL A 71 -12.26 -14.97 3.52
CA VAL A 71 -10.90 -14.44 3.66
C VAL A 71 -9.93 -15.33 2.90
N MET A 72 -9.13 -14.75 2.03
CA MET A 72 -8.02 -15.41 1.37
C MET A 72 -6.72 -14.77 1.86
N ALA A 73 -5.92 -15.55 2.57
CA ALA A 73 -4.71 -15.08 3.24
C ALA A 73 -3.45 -15.63 2.53
N PHE A 74 -2.59 -14.72 2.07
CA PHE A 74 -1.34 -15.06 1.40
C PHE A 74 -0.17 -14.98 2.38
N GLU A 75 0.50 -16.12 2.60
CA GLU A 75 1.65 -16.24 3.52
C GLU A 75 2.86 -16.81 2.79
N ILE A 76 3.96 -16.06 2.78
CA ILE A 76 5.21 -16.50 2.14
C ILE A 76 6.03 -17.44 3.03
N ASP A 77 5.92 -17.33 4.36
CA ASP A 77 6.64 -18.18 5.30
C ASP A 77 5.92 -19.51 5.50
N HIS A 78 6.39 -20.55 4.80
CA HIS A 78 5.81 -21.90 4.90
C HIS A 78 5.76 -22.45 6.34
N ARG A 79 6.57 -21.95 7.27
CA ARG A 79 6.57 -22.38 8.68
C ARG A 79 5.32 -21.90 9.44
N LEU A 80 4.66 -20.86 8.95
CA LEU A 80 3.41 -20.34 9.51
C LEU A 80 2.18 -21.12 9.04
N VAL A 81 2.29 -21.88 7.95
CA VAL A 81 1.13 -22.62 7.40
C VAL A 81 0.56 -23.64 8.39
N PRO A 82 1.36 -24.49 9.06
CA PRO A 82 0.83 -25.40 10.10
C PRO A 82 0.23 -24.65 11.29
N ILE A 83 0.78 -23.48 11.65
CA ILE A 83 0.26 -22.66 12.73
C ILE A 83 -1.10 -22.09 12.36
N LEU A 84 -1.25 -21.56 11.14
CA LEU A 84 -2.52 -21.05 10.63
C LEU A 84 -3.59 -22.15 10.54
N ALA A 85 -3.18 -23.37 10.15
CA ALA A 85 -4.10 -24.53 10.14
C ALA A 85 -4.61 -24.88 11.56
N ASP A 86 -3.78 -24.69 12.60
CA ASP A 86 -4.17 -24.91 14.00
C ASP A 86 -5.03 -23.75 14.53
N THR A 87 -4.60 -22.51 14.33
CA THR A 87 -5.25 -21.33 14.91
C THR A 87 -6.59 -20.98 14.24
N LEU A 88 -6.74 -21.27 12.96
CA LEU A 88 -7.92 -20.94 12.16
C LEU A 88 -8.83 -22.15 11.84
N ARG A 89 -8.60 -23.28 12.50
CA ARG A 89 -9.31 -24.54 12.22
C ARG A 89 -10.83 -24.47 12.37
N ASP A 90 -11.33 -23.53 13.17
CA ASP A 90 -12.76 -23.36 13.43
C ASP A 90 -13.45 -22.44 12.41
N PHE A 91 -12.71 -21.91 11.40
CA PHE A 91 -13.23 -21.06 10.35
C PHE A 91 -13.23 -21.78 9.00
N ASP A 92 -14.40 -21.98 8.43
CA ASP A 92 -14.61 -22.62 7.14
C ASP A 92 -14.58 -21.64 5.94
N ASN A 93 -14.53 -20.34 6.23
CA ASN A 93 -14.50 -19.27 5.25
C ASN A 93 -13.10 -18.67 5.05
N VAL A 94 -12.06 -19.32 5.56
CA VAL A 94 -10.67 -18.89 5.39
C VAL A 94 -9.92 -19.85 4.48
N THR A 95 -9.21 -19.29 3.50
CA THR A 95 -8.28 -20.01 2.62
C THR A 95 -6.89 -19.45 2.81
N VAL A 96 -5.92 -20.26 3.23
CA VAL A 96 -4.51 -19.89 3.32
C VAL A 96 -3.79 -20.34 2.06
N VAL A 97 -3.11 -19.41 1.41
CA VAL A 97 -2.31 -19.64 0.20
C VAL A 97 -0.84 -19.41 0.53
N ASN A 98 -0.01 -20.45 0.42
CA ASN A 98 1.42 -20.33 0.69
C ASN A 98 2.18 -19.93 -0.58
N GLU A 99 2.05 -18.68 -0.96
CA GLU A 99 2.69 -18.11 -2.15
C GLU A 99 3.14 -16.67 -1.88
N ASP A 100 4.08 -16.19 -2.71
CA ASP A 100 4.53 -14.79 -2.71
C ASP A 100 3.51 -13.92 -3.45
N ILE A 101 2.88 -12.98 -2.74
CA ILE A 101 1.87 -12.07 -3.31
C ILE A 101 2.39 -11.28 -4.53
N LEU A 102 3.69 -11.04 -4.63
CA LEU A 102 4.30 -10.34 -5.77
C LEU A 102 4.45 -11.21 -7.01
N LYS A 103 4.24 -12.53 -6.92
CA LYS A 103 4.48 -13.50 -8.00
C LYS A 103 3.25 -14.31 -8.36
N VAL A 104 2.27 -14.34 -7.47
CA VAL A 104 1.06 -15.15 -7.62
C VAL A 104 0.17 -14.60 -8.74
N ASP A 105 -0.52 -15.49 -9.45
CA ASP A 105 -1.63 -15.11 -10.32
C ASP A 105 -2.88 -14.83 -9.45
N LEU A 106 -2.94 -13.60 -8.97
CA LEU A 106 -4.00 -13.17 -8.06
C LEU A 106 -5.38 -13.18 -8.74
N ALA A 107 -5.44 -12.89 -10.04
CA ALA A 107 -6.70 -12.94 -10.79
C ALA A 107 -7.28 -14.36 -10.84
N GLN A 108 -6.43 -15.37 -10.96
CA GLN A 108 -6.85 -16.78 -10.89
C GLN A 108 -7.34 -17.14 -9.49
N HIS A 109 -6.63 -16.71 -8.44
CA HIS A 109 -7.02 -17.01 -7.06
C HIS A 109 -8.37 -16.39 -6.67
N ILE A 110 -8.67 -15.19 -7.12
CA ILE A 110 -9.93 -14.50 -6.85
C ILE A 110 -11.14 -15.29 -7.35
N GLN A 111 -11.01 -16.02 -8.47
CA GLN A 111 -12.09 -16.87 -8.99
C GLN A 111 -12.44 -18.04 -8.07
N ASN A 112 -11.58 -18.34 -7.10
CA ASN A 112 -11.84 -19.39 -6.11
C ASN A 112 -12.71 -18.94 -4.93
N PHE A 113 -13.07 -17.65 -4.84
CA PHE A 113 -14.10 -17.23 -3.90
C PHE A 113 -15.46 -17.88 -4.25
N LYS A 114 -16.23 -18.26 -3.25
CA LYS A 114 -17.59 -18.82 -3.45
C LYS A 114 -18.51 -17.84 -4.18
N ASN A 115 -18.35 -16.54 -3.88
CA ASN A 115 -19.05 -15.42 -4.50
C ASN A 115 -18.02 -14.41 -5.03
N PRO A 116 -17.41 -14.67 -6.20
CA PRO A 116 -16.34 -13.82 -6.74
C PRO A 116 -16.81 -12.42 -7.17
N GLU A 117 -18.11 -12.19 -7.34
CA GLU A 117 -18.72 -10.90 -7.64
C GLU A 117 -18.82 -9.96 -6.44
N LEU A 118 -18.64 -10.43 -5.23
CA LEU A 118 -18.64 -9.55 -4.07
C LEU A 118 -17.46 -8.60 -4.10
N PRO A 119 -17.62 -7.37 -3.58
CA PRO A 119 -16.50 -6.44 -3.45
C PRO A 119 -15.33 -7.08 -2.71
N ILE A 120 -14.11 -6.80 -3.18
CA ILE A 120 -12.88 -7.31 -2.57
C ILE A 120 -12.17 -6.16 -1.88
N LYS A 121 -11.91 -6.31 -0.59
CA LYS A 121 -11.09 -5.40 0.20
C LYS A 121 -9.76 -6.06 0.57
N VAL A 122 -8.71 -5.26 0.62
CA VAL A 122 -7.40 -5.69 1.13
C VAL A 122 -7.26 -5.17 2.55
N VAL A 123 -7.13 -6.09 3.51
CA VAL A 123 -6.91 -5.75 4.92
C VAL A 123 -5.71 -6.52 5.42
N ALA A 124 -4.65 -5.82 5.84
CA ALA A 124 -3.38 -6.47 6.15
C ALA A 124 -2.51 -5.67 7.12
N ASN A 125 -1.72 -6.41 7.89
CA ASN A 125 -0.53 -5.91 8.56
C ASN A 125 0.68 -6.17 7.66
N LEU A 126 1.06 -5.19 6.81
CA LEU A 126 2.09 -5.39 5.82
C LEU A 126 3.51 -5.44 6.42
N PRO A 127 4.37 -6.35 5.94
CA PRO A 127 5.78 -6.36 6.32
C PRO A 127 6.46 -5.04 5.93
N TYR A 128 7.20 -4.40 6.87
CA TYR A 128 7.73 -3.05 6.68
C TYR A 128 8.73 -2.93 5.53
N TYR A 129 9.53 -3.97 5.30
CA TYR A 129 10.61 -3.94 4.30
C TYR A 129 10.10 -4.01 2.85
N ILE A 130 8.84 -4.39 2.64
CA ILE A 130 8.27 -4.65 1.31
C ILE A 130 6.88 -4.00 1.12
N THR A 131 6.48 -3.11 2.01
CA THR A 131 5.17 -2.46 2.02
C THR A 131 4.85 -1.78 0.68
N THR A 132 5.74 -0.91 0.20
CA THR A 132 5.52 -0.14 -1.04
C THR A 132 5.42 -1.04 -2.28
N PRO A 133 6.33 -2.01 -2.51
CA PRO A 133 6.19 -2.95 -3.63
C PRO A 133 4.88 -3.72 -3.61
N ILE A 134 4.45 -4.24 -2.46
CA ILE A 134 3.18 -4.99 -2.34
C ILE A 134 2.01 -4.07 -2.68
N LEU A 135 1.97 -2.89 -2.08
CA LEU A 135 0.87 -1.95 -2.27
C LEU A 135 0.71 -1.54 -3.74
N MET A 136 1.81 -1.14 -4.39
CA MET A 136 1.79 -0.75 -5.80
C MET A 136 1.43 -1.92 -6.71
N HIS A 137 1.96 -3.10 -6.46
CA HIS A 137 1.60 -4.31 -7.20
C HIS A 137 0.09 -4.58 -7.18
N LEU A 138 -0.56 -4.46 -6.02
CA LEU A 138 -1.99 -4.67 -5.88
C LEU A 138 -2.81 -3.54 -6.53
N ILE A 139 -2.41 -2.29 -6.36
CA ILE A 139 -3.10 -1.12 -6.94
C ILE A 139 -3.08 -1.19 -8.47
N GLU A 140 -1.93 -1.56 -9.05
CA GLU A 140 -1.68 -1.61 -10.50
C GLU A 140 -2.10 -2.95 -11.14
N SER A 141 -2.54 -3.94 -10.37
CA SER A 141 -2.87 -5.29 -10.85
C SER A 141 -4.05 -5.35 -11.83
N GLY A 142 -4.81 -4.28 -11.96
CA GLY A 142 -6.06 -4.27 -12.75
C GLY A 142 -7.25 -4.93 -12.02
N ILE A 143 -7.03 -5.52 -10.84
CA ILE A 143 -8.10 -6.10 -10.03
C ILE A 143 -8.89 -4.97 -9.36
N PRO A 144 -10.23 -4.99 -9.41
CA PRO A 144 -11.07 -3.91 -8.89
C PRO A 144 -11.22 -4.00 -7.37
N PHE A 145 -10.10 -3.95 -6.63
CA PHE A 145 -10.16 -3.81 -5.17
C PHE A 145 -10.89 -2.51 -4.82
N SER A 146 -11.92 -2.61 -3.98
CA SER A 146 -12.72 -1.45 -3.60
C SER A 146 -12.03 -0.57 -2.55
N GLU A 147 -11.30 -1.20 -1.64
CA GLU A 147 -10.69 -0.53 -0.50
C GLU A 147 -9.46 -1.30 0.01
N PHE A 148 -8.51 -0.54 0.54
CA PHE A 148 -7.37 -1.06 1.29
C PHE A 148 -7.38 -0.46 2.70
N VAL A 149 -7.35 -1.29 3.71
CA VAL A 149 -7.12 -0.88 5.11
C VAL A 149 -5.90 -1.63 5.60
N VAL A 150 -4.76 -0.96 5.57
CA VAL A 150 -3.46 -1.61 5.76
C VAL A 150 -2.65 -0.92 6.83
N MET A 151 -1.98 -1.72 7.65
CA MET A 151 -1.03 -1.26 8.63
C MET A 151 0.37 -1.24 8.03
N MET A 152 1.09 -0.16 8.28
CA MET A 152 2.46 0.07 7.82
C MET A 152 3.20 0.99 8.78
N GLN A 153 4.48 1.19 8.57
CA GLN A 153 5.23 2.21 9.31
C GLN A 153 4.57 3.58 9.14
N LYS A 154 4.47 4.34 10.25
CA LYS A 154 3.85 5.67 10.24
C LYS A 154 4.42 6.59 9.17
N GLU A 155 5.74 6.60 8.98
CA GLU A 155 6.39 7.43 7.95
C GLU A 155 5.90 7.10 6.54
N VAL A 156 5.70 5.82 6.22
CA VAL A 156 5.21 5.40 4.89
C VAL A 156 3.75 5.83 4.69
N ALA A 157 2.92 5.66 5.71
CA ALA A 157 1.53 6.13 5.67
C ALA A 157 1.43 7.65 5.51
N ASP A 158 2.26 8.41 6.24
CA ASP A 158 2.35 9.87 6.11
C ASP A 158 2.75 10.29 4.69
N ARG A 159 3.70 9.58 4.07
CA ARG A 159 4.11 9.85 2.69
C ARG A 159 3.01 9.57 1.67
N ILE A 160 2.28 8.47 1.83
CA ILE A 160 1.19 8.11 0.90
C ILE A 160 0.05 9.12 0.97
N SER A 161 -0.32 9.57 2.19
CA SER A 161 -1.45 10.49 2.42
C SER A 161 -1.08 11.97 2.36
N ALA A 162 0.20 12.28 2.11
CA ALA A 162 0.72 13.65 2.11
C ALA A 162 0.10 14.53 1.02
N GLN A 163 -0.04 15.81 1.33
CA GLN A 163 -0.51 16.84 0.41
C GLN A 163 0.67 17.66 -0.13
N PRO A 164 0.53 18.33 -1.29
CA PRO A 164 1.53 19.26 -1.81
C PRO A 164 1.99 20.28 -0.75
N ASN A 165 3.22 20.74 -0.88
CA ASN A 165 3.88 21.68 0.06
C ASN A 165 4.14 21.11 1.45
N THR A 166 4.12 19.81 1.62
CA THR A 166 4.52 19.14 2.87
C THR A 166 5.84 18.37 2.69
N LYS A 167 6.58 18.20 3.79
CA LYS A 167 7.84 17.46 3.78
C LYS A 167 7.67 15.98 3.38
N ALA A 168 6.53 15.39 3.66
CA ALA A 168 6.26 13.98 3.37
C ALA A 168 5.85 13.74 1.91
N TYR A 169 5.35 14.76 1.19
CA TYR A 169 4.87 14.64 -0.18
C TYR A 169 5.99 14.27 -1.17
N GLY A 170 5.71 13.32 -2.04
CA GLY A 170 6.67 12.83 -3.01
C GLY A 170 6.04 11.93 -4.06
N SER A 171 6.87 11.27 -4.87
CA SER A 171 6.41 10.39 -5.96
C SER A 171 5.48 9.25 -5.48
N LEU A 172 5.68 8.74 -4.27
CA LEU A 172 4.78 7.72 -3.69
C LEU A 172 3.39 8.28 -3.40
N SER A 173 3.31 9.52 -2.91
CA SER A 173 2.03 10.22 -2.72
C SER A 173 1.25 10.30 -4.03
N ILE A 174 1.92 10.72 -5.10
CA ILE A 174 1.35 10.86 -6.44
C ILE A 174 0.91 9.50 -6.99
N ALA A 175 1.78 8.49 -6.92
CA ALA A 175 1.50 7.17 -7.46
C ALA A 175 0.26 6.51 -6.84
N VAL A 176 0.10 6.62 -5.52
CA VAL A 176 -1.07 6.07 -4.84
C VAL A 176 -2.30 6.95 -5.06
N GLN A 177 -2.18 8.28 -4.89
CA GLN A 177 -3.32 9.20 -4.97
C GLN A 177 -3.87 9.37 -6.40
N TYR A 178 -3.10 8.97 -7.41
CA TYR A 178 -3.60 8.86 -8.77
C TYR A 178 -4.77 7.87 -8.87
N TYR A 179 -4.66 6.70 -8.23
CA TYR A 179 -5.68 5.65 -8.26
C TYR A 179 -6.64 5.64 -7.07
N MET A 180 -6.21 6.17 -5.92
CA MET A 180 -6.87 6.01 -4.65
C MET A 180 -7.01 7.34 -3.91
N THR A 181 -8.04 7.50 -3.09
CA THR A 181 -7.97 8.45 -1.97
C THR A 181 -7.24 7.77 -0.82
N ALA A 182 -6.46 8.51 -0.05
CA ALA A 182 -5.66 7.95 1.03
C ALA A 182 -5.75 8.80 2.30
N LYS A 183 -6.03 8.17 3.44
CA LYS A 183 -6.14 8.84 4.74
C LYS A 183 -5.60 7.94 5.85
N VAL A 184 -4.78 8.50 6.75
CA VAL A 184 -4.41 7.85 8.00
C VAL A 184 -5.65 7.79 8.89
N ALA A 185 -6.08 6.58 9.23
CA ALA A 185 -7.23 6.35 10.10
C ALA A 185 -6.85 6.53 11.58
N PHE A 186 -5.76 5.88 12.02
CA PHE A 186 -5.22 6.02 13.37
C PHE A 186 -3.79 5.50 13.46
N ILE A 187 -3.11 5.89 14.54
CA ILE A 187 -1.74 5.47 14.87
C ILE A 187 -1.78 4.24 15.77
N VAL A 188 -0.84 3.32 15.54
CA VAL A 188 -0.67 2.10 16.32
C VAL A 188 0.71 2.14 16.99
N PRO A 189 0.76 2.20 18.34
CA PRO A 189 2.03 2.28 19.04
C PRO A 189 2.82 0.98 18.91
N ARG A 190 4.15 1.09 18.81
CA ARG A 190 5.06 -0.06 18.67
C ARG A 190 4.97 -1.07 19.83
N THR A 191 4.47 -0.64 20.98
CA THR A 191 4.40 -1.45 22.20
C THR A 191 3.37 -2.58 22.15
N VAL A 192 2.46 -2.57 21.18
CA VAL A 192 1.41 -3.60 21.01
C VAL A 192 1.84 -4.76 20.10
N PHE A 193 3.11 -4.81 19.72
CA PHE A 193 3.67 -5.87 18.88
C PHE A 193 4.68 -6.75 19.61
N VAL A 194 4.77 -7.99 19.19
CA VAL A 194 5.79 -8.96 19.63
C VAL A 194 6.49 -9.57 18.40
N PRO A 195 7.80 -9.39 18.26
CA PRO A 195 8.64 -8.41 18.95
C PRO A 195 8.23 -6.97 18.60
N ALA A 196 8.52 -6.00 19.48
CA ALA A 196 8.21 -4.60 19.21
C ALA A 196 9.11 -4.06 18.07
N PRO A 197 8.54 -3.38 17.06
CA PRO A 197 9.34 -2.70 16.04
C PRO A 197 10.00 -1.43 16.61
N ASN A 198 10.89 -0.83 15.82
CA ASN A 198 11.61 0.38 16.24
C ASN A 198 10.78 1.67 16.14
N VAL A 199 9.69 1.64 15.36
CA VAL A 199 8.86 2.81 15.03
C VAL A 199 7.38 2.47 15.21
N ASP A 200 6.56 3.49 15.42
CA ASP A 200 5.11 3.34 15.43
C ASP A 200 4.58 3.02 14.04
N SER A 201 3.43 2.38 14.00
CA SER A 201 2.69 2.07 12.78
C SER A 201 1.48 3.00 12.63
N ALA A 202 0.90 2.98 11.45
CA ALA A 202 -0.37 3.65 11.19
C ALA A 202 -1.27 2.72 10.38
N ILE A 203 -2.56 2.85 10.59
CA ILE A 203 -3.57 2.28 9.71
C ILE A 203 -3.90 3.30 8.64
N LEU A 204 -3.65 2.94 7.39
CA LEU A 204 -3.99 3.73 6.22
C LEU A 204 -5.23 3.16 5.56
N LYS A 205 -6.27 3.98 5.41
CA LYS A 205 -7.46 3.65 4.62
C LYS A 205 -7.33 4.30 3.25
N MET A 206 -7.42 3.48 2.20
CA MET A 206 -7.40 3.92 0.82
C MET A 206 -8.64 3.39 0.12
N VAL A 207 -9.35 4.26 -0.59
CA VAL A 207 -10.54 3.91 -1.35
C VAL A 207 -10.26 4.14 -2.82
N ARG A 208 -10.60 3.15 -3.66
CA ARG A 208 -10.39 3.26 -5.10
C ARG A 208 -11.26 4.34 -5.70
N ARG A 209 -10.64 5.19 -6.50
CA ARG A 209 -11.37 6.18 -7.30
C ARG A 209 -12.10 5.47 -8.43
N PRO A 210 -13.30 5.92 -8.83
CA PRO A 210 -14.00 5.41 -10.02
C PRO A 210 -13.17 5.59 -11.29
N GLU A 211 -12.44 6.71 -11.37
CA GLU A 211 -11.51 7.05 -12.43
C GLU A 211 -10.22 7.61 -11.80
N PRO A 212 -9.08 7.58 -12.48
CA PRO A 212 -7.86 8.24 -12.01
C PRO A 212 -8.11 9.70 -11.62
N ALA A 213 -7.36 10.20 -10.63
CA ALA A 213 -7.52 11.57 -10.12
C ALA A 213 -7.36 12.64 -11.19
N VAL A 214 -6.58 12.36 -12.22
CA VAL A 214 -6.31 13.23 -13.37
C VAL A 214 -6.25 12.39 -14.63
N ALA A 215 -6.70 12.97 -15.75
CA ALA A 215 -6.52 12.38 -17.09
C ALA A 215 -5.13 12.78 -17.62
N VAL A 216 -4.41 11.84 -18.21
CA VAL A 216 -3.11 12.04 -18.84
C VAL A 216 -3.04 11.26 -20.16
N GLU A 217 -2.28 11.76 -21.13
CA GLU A 217 -2.08 11.08 -22.41
C GLU A 217 -1.28 9.78 -22.28
N ASP A 218 -0.35 9.74 -21.31
CA ASP A 218 0.55 8.60 -21.08
C ASP A 218 0.82 8.45 -19.58
N GLU A 219 0.18 7.47 -18.98
CA GLU A 219 0.27 7.19 -17.55
C GLU A 219 1.71 6.84 -17.12
N ASN A 220 2.42 6.03 -17.90
CA ASN A 220 3.79 5.66 -17.60
C ASN A 220 4.72 6.88 -17.63
N PHE A 221 4.50 7.76 -18.59
CA PHE A 221 5.26 9.00 -18.69
C PHE A 221 4.94 9.97 -17.55
N PHE A 222 3.67 10.09 -17.16
CA PHE A 222 3.25 10.86 -16.00
C PHE A 222 3.97 10.41 -14.71
N PHE A 223 4.01 9.12 -14.42
CA PHE A 223 4.74 8.60 -13.27
C PHE A 223 6.25 8.81 -13.38
N LYS A 224 6.80 8.70 -14.57
CA LYS A 224 8.21 8.99 -14.84
C LYS A 224 8.55 10.44 -14.56
N VAL A 225 7.76 11.38 -15.06
CA VAL A 225 7.94 12.83 -14.83
C VAL A 225 7.82 13.15 -13.34
N SER A 226 6.82 12.61 -12.65
CA SER A 226 6.68 12.80 -11.21
C SER A 226 7.91 12.29 -10.46
N LYS A 227 8.40 11.09 -10.76
CA LYS A 227 9.58 10.51 -10.11
C LYS A 227 10.85 11.34 -10.37
N VAL A 228 11.06 11.79 -11.61
CA VAL A 228 12.18 12.66 -12.00
C VAL A 228 12.15 13.97 -11.21
N SER A 229 10.98 14.57 -11.04
CA SER A 229 10.80 15.82 -10.31
C SER A 229 11.21 15.76 -8.82
N PHE A 230 11.28 14.55 -8.26
CA PHE A 230 11.71 14.30 -6.88
C PHE A 230 13.12 13.70 -6.77
N THR A 231 13.88 13.55 -7.87
CA THR A 231 15.23 12.95 -7.85
C THR A 231 16.15 13.69 -6.89
N HIS A 232 16.13 15.01 -6.94
CA HIS A 232 16.86 15.87 -6.02
C HIS A 232 15.89 16.84 -5.32
N ARG A 233 15.35 16.43 -4.20
CA ARG A 233 14.27 17.11 -3.50
C ARG A 233 14.51 18.60 -3.22
N ARG A 234 15.78 18.99 -2.93
CA ARG A 234 16.16 20.38 -2.66
C ARG A 234 16.37 21.24 -3.91
N LYS A 235 16.37 20.62 -5.11
CA LYS A 235 16.54 21.32 -6.38
C LYS A 235 15.20 21.75 -6.97
N THR A 236 15.26 22.76 -7.83
CA THR A 236 14.10 23.22 -8.59
C THR A 236 13.64 22.15 -9.61
N LEU A 237 12.43 22.27 -10.06
CA LEU A 237 11.87 21.45 -11.13
C LEU A 237 12.75 21.50 -12.38
N TRP A 238 13.18 22.70 -12.79
CA TRP A 238 14.13 22.91 -13.89
C TRP A 238 15.40 22.07 -13.76
N ASN A 239 16.02 22.09 -12.60
CA ASN A 239 17.27 21.35 -12.38
C ASN A 239 17.08 19.83 -12.43
N ASN A 240 15.95 19.32 -11.95
CA ASN A 240 15.61 17.91 -12.03
C ASN A 240 15.32 17.49 -13.48
N LEU A 241 14.54 18.27 -14.21
CA LEU A 241 14.19 17.99 -15.60
C LEU A 241 15.40 18.07 -16.53
N THR A 242 16.22 19.13 -16.43
CA THR A 242 17.45 19.23 -17.21
C THR A 242 18.48 18.17 -16.87
N GLY A 243 18.51 17.72 -15.61
CA GLY A 243 19.35 16.61 -15.17
C GLY A 243 18.97 15.28 -15.82
N TYR A 244 17.69 15.11 -16.14
CA TYR A 244 17.15 13.88 -16.74
C TYR A 244 17.14 13.94 -18.28
N PHE A 245 16.52 14.97 -18.86
CA PHE A 245 16.34 15.06 -20.31
C PHE A 245 17.60 15.56 -21.07
N GLY A 246 18.48 16.27 -20.40
CA GLY A 246 19.71 16.82 -20.98
C GLY A 246 19.79 18.33 -20.86
N LYS A 247 20.96 18.87 -21.27
CA LYS A 247 21.31 20.31 -21.10
C LYS A 247 21.61 21.02 -22.42
N THR A 248 21.34 20.42 -23.57
CA THR A 248 21.48 21.07 -24.86
C THR A 248 20.51 22.25 -24.96
N GLU A 249 20.85 23.25 -25.79
CA GLU A 249 19.96 24.42 -25.98
C GLU A 249 18.60 24.01 -26.55
N GLU A 250 18.56 22.98 -27.43
CA GLU A 250 17.31 22.42 -27.97
C GLU A 250 16.42 21.86 -26.84
N ILE A 251 16.99 21.05 -25.92
CA ILE A 251 16.24 20.47 -24.79
C ILE A 251 15.78 21.55 -23.83
N LYS A 252 16.62 22.54 -23.53
CA LYS A 252 16.24 23.67 -22.68
C LYS A 252 15.08 24.47 -23.29
N ASP A 253 15.09 24.70 -24.61
CA ASP A 253 13.99 25.38 -25.31
C ASP A 253 12.69 24.57 -25.19
N LYS A 254 12.74 23.25 -25.43
CA LYS A 254 11.58 22.36 -25.24
C LYS A 254 11.06 22.35 -23.80
N LEU A 255 11.95 22.29 -22.83
CA LEU A 255 11.58 22.33 -21.40
C LEU A 255 10.94 23.66 -21.03
N THR A 256 11.47 24.78 -21.52
CA THR A 256 10.89 26.12 -21.30
C THR A 256 9.48 26.20 -21.86
N LYS A 257 9.28 25.76 -23.10
CA LYS A 257 7.95 25.72 -23.72
C LYS A 257 6.95 24.84 -22.97
N ALA A 258 7.41 23.65 -22.53
CA ALA A 258 6.56 22.75 -21.75
C ALA A 258 6.15 23.35 -20.38
N LEU A 259 7.09 23.98 -19.68
CA LEU A 259 6.79 24.67 -18.41
C LEU A 259 5.84 25.84 -18.61
N ASP A 260 6.06 26.66 -19.62
CA ASP A 260 5.17 27.78 -19.97
C ASP A 260 3.76 27.29 -20.30
N GLN A 261 3.65 26.23 -21.10
CA GLN A 261 2.37 25.59 -21.46
C GLN A 261 1.65 25.03 -20.23
N ALA A 262 2.39 24.44 -19.29
CA ALA A 262 1.83 23.94 -18.02
C ALA A 262 1.58 25.05 -16.97
N GLY A 263 1.95 26.29 -17.24
CA GLY A 263 1.82 27.41 -16.31
C GLY A 263 2.73 27.31 -15.09
N LEU A 264 3.88 26.65 -15.21
CA LEU A 264 4.78 26.39 -14.11
C LEU A 264 6.06 27.24 -14.18
N SER A 265 6.43 27.81 -13.03
CA SER A 265 7.72 28.49 -12.90
C SER A 265 8.88 27.49 -12.91
N PRO A 266 9.98 27.75 -13.65
CA PRO A 266 11.19 26.90 -13.58
C PRO A 266 11.79 26.78 -12.18
N SER A 267 11.53 27.75 -11.30
CA SER A 267 12.06 27.81 -9.93
C SER A 267 11.23 27.02 -8.91
N VAL A 268 10.03 26.55 -9.28
CA VAL A 268 9.19 25.74 -8.40
C VAL A 268 9.87 24.41 -8.10
N ARG A 269 9.57 23.81 -6.96
CA ARG A 269 10.03 22.46 -6.61
C ARG A 269 8.91 21.44 -6.85
N GLY A 270 9.28 20.19 -7.15
CA GLY A 270 8.31 19.12 -7.36
C GLY A 270 7.32 18.95 -6.20
N GLU A 271 7.78 19.20 -4.94
CA GLU A 271 6.92 19.10 -3.76
C GLU A 271 5.76 20.11 -3.71
N ALA A 272 5.81 21.15 -4.52
CA ALA A 272 4.74 22.15 -4.59
C ALA A 272 3.65 21.82 -5.61
N LEU A 273 3.88 20.87 -6.52
CA LEU A 273 2.96 20.57 -7.62
C LEU A 273 1.84 19.63 -7.16
N SER A 274 0.60 19.97 -7.54
CA SER A 274 -0.55 19.08 -7.43
C SER A 274 -0.52 17.97 -8.48
N LEU A 275 -1.43 16.99 -8.40
CA LEU A 275 -1.60 15.96 -9.43
C LEU A 275 -1.96 16.58 -10.78
N GLU A 276 -2.84 17.58 -10.79
CA GLU A 276 -3.26 18.31 -11.99
C GLU A 276 -2.08 19.03 -12.66
N GLU A 277 -1.22 19.66 -11.87
CA GLU A 277 -0.02 20.33 -12.37
C GLU A 277 1.01 19.32 -12.92
N PHE A 278 1.17 18.15 -12.28
CA PHE A 278 1.99 17.07 -12.84
C PHE A 278 1.42 16.50 -14.13
N ALA A 279 0.09 16.37 -14.24
CA ALA A 279 -0.57 15.93 -15.47
C ALA A 279 -0.33 16.91 -16.61
N SER A 280 -0.56 18.18 -16.38
CA SER A 280 -0.31 19.26 -17.35
C SER A 280 1.16 19.29 -17.78
N LEU A 281 2.08 19.13 -16.84
CA LEU A 281 3.53 19.08 -17.13
C LEU A 281 3.90 17.86 -17.99
N ALA A 282 3.39 16.68 -17.64
CA ALA A 282 3.70 15.45 -18.39
C ALA A 282 3.19 15.54 -19.84
N ASP A 283 1.95 15.98 -20.04
CA ASP A 283 1.35 16.12 -21.37
C ASP A 283 2.09 17.20 -22.19
N ALA A 284 2.46 18.32 -21.56
CA ALA A 284 3.25 19.36 -22.23
C ALA A 284 4.66 18.90 -22.63
N LEU A 285 5.36 18.14 -21.77
CA LEU A 285 6.67 17.56 -22.10
C LEU A 285 6.57 16.56 -23.24
N LYS A 286 5.57 15.70 -23.23
CA LYS A 286 5.31 14.74 -24.30
C LYS A 286 4.98 15.46 -25.62
N GLY A 287 4.20 16.53 -25.58
CA GLY A 287 3.90 17.39 -26.73
C GLY A 287 5.12 18.06 -27.35
N GLN A 288 6.18 18.28 -26.59
CA GLN A 288 7.48 18.77 -27.08
C GLN A 288 8.40 17.65 -27.58
N GLY A 289 7.96 16.38 -27.54
CA GLY A 289 8.76 15.23 -27.98
C GLY A 289 9.89 14.88 -26.98
N LEU A 290 9.67 15.06 -25.70
CA LEU A 290 10.58 14.71 -24.61
C LEU A 290 10.20 13.37 -23.98
#